data_895886b4babc7c0a664e877b590991b5
#
_entry.id   895886b4babc7c0a664e877b590991b5
#
_cell.length_a   1.000
_cell.length_b   1.000
_cell.length_c   1.000
_cell.angle_alpha   90.00
_cell.angle_beta   90.00
_cell.angle_gamma   90.00
#
_symmetry.space_group_name_H-M   'P 1'
#
loop_
_entity.id
_entity.type
_entity.pdbx_description
1 polymer ?
#
loop_
_entity_poly.entity_id
_entity_poly.type
_entity_poly.pdbx_seq_one_letter_code
_entity_poly.pdbx_strand_id
1 'polypeptide(L)'
;MLHDHLNLPSIKTAEIITFNTIQLKGAIRDMGGALNMPLDVVDKIAKAVHEVTVEEEKFSTIDDSYRKKYPKLFELVDIVTGVVTSIGSHPSGVLVADRDIYSELGCCYLKDDPYPVCVLNMKELDSLNWVKWDVLG
;
A
#
# COMPACT_ATOMS: atom_id res chain seq x y z
N MET A 1 -12.55 16.72 9.35
CA MET A 1 -12.00 16.43 8.02
C MET A 1 -12.40 17.48 7.00
N LEU A 2 -11.80 17.47 5.79
CA LEU A 2 -12.03 18.49 4.75
C LEU A 2 -13.51 18.60 4.36
N HIS A 3 -14.22 17.49 4.30
CA HIS A 3 -15.67 17.45 4.03
C HIS A 3 -16.48 18.35 4.95
N ASP A 4 -16.17 18.34 6.25
CA ASP A 4 -16.92 19.08 7.27
C ASP A 4 -16.62 20.58 7.19
N HIS A 5 -15.40 20.95 6.83
CA HIS A 5 -14.96 22.33 6.73
C HIS A 5 -15.42 23.05 5.46
N LEU A 6 -15.51 22.33 4.35
CA LEU A 6 -15.91 22.90 3.06
C LEU A 6 -17.42 22.84 2.79
N ASN A 7 -18.18 22.18 3.66
CA ASN A 7 -19.63 21.96 3.49
C ASN A 7 -20.01 21.46 2.08
N LEU A 8 -19.15 20.61 1.51
CA LEU A 8 -19.36 20.00 0.19
C LEU A 8 -20.13 18.69 0.33
N PRO A 9 -20.99 18.33 -0.63
CA PRO A 9 -21.58 17.01 -0.68
C PRO A 9 -20.49 15.93 -0.69
N SER A 10 -20.68 14.86 0.09
CA SER A 10 -19.68 13.79 0.23
C SER A 10 -19.28 13.13 -1.09
N ILE A 11 -20.16 13.16 -2.07
CA ILE A 11 -19.94 12.61 -3.40
C ILE A 11 -19.03 13.49 -4.30
N LYS A 12 -18.80 14.75 -3.94
CA LYS A 12 -17.83 15.66 -4.58
C LYS A 12 -16.47 15.67 -3.89
N THR A 13 -16.35 14.97 -2.79
CA THR A 13 -15.12 14.77 -2.06
C THR A 13 -15.00 13.29 -1.74
N ALA A 14 -13.85 12.70 -1.97
CA ALA A 14 -13.58 11.30 -1.63
C ALA A 14 -12.16 11.13 -1.14
N GLU A 15 -11.96 10.23 -0.20
CA GLU A 15 -10.62 9.77 0.15
C GLU A 15 -10.07 8.88 -0.96
N ILE A 16 -8.76 8.68 -0.97
CA ILE A 16 -8.08 7.86 -1.97
C ILE A 16 -7.78 6.49 -1.37
N ILE A 17 -8.09 5.43 -2.10
CA ILE A 17 -7.83 4.05 -1.66
C ILE A 17 -6.32 3.79 -1.57
N THR A 18 -5.92 3.03 -0.56
CA THR A 18 -4.58 2.47 -0.42
C THR A 18 -4.64 0.96 -0.25
N PHE A 19 -3.66 0.28 -0.84
CA PHE A 19 -3.50 -1.16 -0.70
C PHE A 19 -2.23 -1.42 0.11
N ASN A 20 -2.39 -2.03 1.29
CA ASN A 20 -1.26 -2.48 2.07
C ASN A 20 -0.84 -3.85 1.58
N THR A 21 0.41 -3.98 1.18
CA THR A 21 0.98 -5.22 0.66
C THR A 21 2.06 -5.77 1.57
N ILE A 22 2.24 -7.09 1.52
CA ILE A 22 3.35 -7.74 2.21
C ILE A 22 4.66 -7.26 1.59
N GLN A 23 5.50 -6.63 2.39
CA GLN A 23 6.83 -6.18 2.01
C GLN A 23 7.86 -7.29 2.23
N LEU A 24 9.00 -7.25 1.53
CA LEU A 24 10.04 -8.29 1.57
C LEU A 24 10.48 -8.68 2.99
N LYS A 25 10.68 -7.71 3.89
CA LYS A 25 11.04 -7.98 5.30
C LYS A 25 9.93 -8.73 6.06
N GLY A 26 8.67 -8.36 5.82
CA GLY A 26 7.51 -9.04 6.39
C GLY A 26 7.39 -10.46 5.85
N ALA A 27 7.46 -10.63 4.54
CA ALA A 27 7.43 -11.93 3.89
C ALA A 27 8.49 -12.90 4.43
N ILE A 28 9.73 -12.43 4.64
CA ILE A 28 10.81 -13.24 5.22
C ILE A 28 10.46 -13.70 6.63
N ARG A 29 9.89 -12.83 7.47
CA ARG A 29 9.50 -13.19 8.84
C ARG A 29 8.35 -14.18 8.87
N ASP A 30 7.32 -13.94 8.08
CA ASP A 30 6.12 -14.76 8.04
C ASP A 30 6.44 -16.16 7.49
N MET A 31 7.17 -16.24 6.38
CA MET A 31 7.54 -17.53 5.77
C MET A 31 8.63 -18.25 6.58
N GLY A 32 9.56 -17.54 7.20
CA GLY A 32 10.52 -18.11 8.14
C GLY A 32 9.84 -18.76 9.35
N GLY A 33 8.81 -18.08 9.90
CA GLY A 33 7.96 -18.66 10.94
C GLY A 33 7.19 -19.89 10.49
N ALA A 34 6.57 -19.84 9.32
CA ALA A 34 5.86 -20.99 8.73
C ALA A 34 6.75 -22.22 8.48
N LEU A 35 8.02 -21.99 8.16
CA LEU A 35 9.03 -23.03 8.00
C LEU A 35 9.68 -23.49 9.32
N ASN A 36 9.22 -22.97 10.47
CA ASN A 36 9.81 -23.21 11.80
C ASN A 36 11.32 -22.92 11.87
N MET A 37 11.78 -21.90 11.15
CA MET A 37 13.18 -21.48 11.20
C MET A 37 13.48 -20.78 12.54
N PRO A 38 14.71 -20.90 13.08
CA PRO A 38 15.10 -20.14 14.27
C PRO A 38 14.92 -18.64 14.08
N LEU A 39 14.34 -17.99 15.09
CA LEU A 39 13.97 -16.56 15.03
C LEU A 39 15.19 -15.64 14.78
N ASP A 40 16.33 -15.97 15.40
CA ASP A 40 17.58 -15.24 15.22
C ASP A 40 18.10 -15.30 13.77
N VAL A 41 17.93 -16.45 13.10
CA VAL A 41 18.28 -16.63 11.69
C VAL A 41 17.35 -15.80 10.81
N VAL A 42 16.04 -15.88 11.05
CA VAL A 42 15.04 -15.13 10.29
C VAL A 42 15.25 -13.62 10.44
N ASP A 43 15.49 -13.15 11.66
CA ASP A 43 15.76 -11.73 11.92
C ASP A 43 17.06 -11.25 11.27
N LYS A 44 18.09 -12.08 11.23
CA LYS A 44 19.35 -11.78 10.54
C LYS A 44 19.10 -11.61 9.03
N ILE A 45 18.32 -12.49 8.42
CA ILE A 45 17.97 -12.42 7.00
C ILE A 45 17.13 -11.16 6.73
N ALA A 46 16.11 -10.89 7.54
CA ALA A 46 15.25 -9.72 7.39
C ALA A 46 16.01 -8.38 7.55
N LYS A 47 17.01 -8.33 8.42
CA LYS A 47 17.89 -7.16 8.60
C LYS A 47 18.85 -6.93 7.42
N ALA A 48 19.15 -7.96 6.64
CA ALA A 48 19.98 -7.85 5.44
C ALA A 48 19.23 -7.26 4.23
N VAL A 49 17.91 -7.11 4.32
CA VAL A 49 17.12 -6.42 3.28
C VAL A 49 17.45 -4.93 3.28
N HIS A 50 17.78 -4.40 2.13
CA HIS A 50 18.05 -2.99 1.90
C HIS A 50 17.16 -2.44 0.79
N GLU A 51 17.04 -1.12 0.73
CA GLU A 51 16.28 -0.43 -0.30
C GLU A 51 17.20 0.05 -1.41
N VAL A 52 16.77 -0.12 -2.64
CA VAL A 52 17.41 0.40 -3.85
C VAL A 52 16.42 1.30 -4.56
N THR A 53 16.87 2.47 -5.01
CA THR A 53 16.06 3.38 -5.80
C THR A 53 16.42 3.22 -7.27
N VAL A 54 15.43 2.94 -8.10
CA VAL A 54 15.57 2.84 -9.56
C VAL A 54 14.47 3.71 -10.18
N GLU A 55 14.84 4.66 -11.02
CA GLU A 55 13.89 5.57 -11.70
C GLU A 55 12.86 6.22 -10.75
N GLU A 56 13.35 6.73 -9.60
CA GLU A 56 12.55 7.35 -8.52
C GLU A 56 11.65 6.40 -7.73
N GLU A 57 11.58 5.12 -8.07
CA GLU A 57 10.88 4.10 -7.30
C GLU A 57 11.83 3.37 -6.32
N LYS A 58 11.33 3.11 -5.11
CA LYS A 58 12.07 2.38 -4.07
C LYS A 58 11.68 0.91 -4.10
N PHE A 59 12.68 0.05 -4.18
CA PHE A 59 12.51 -1.40 -4.14
C PHE A 59 13.27 -1.99 -2.96
N SER A 60 12.65 -2.92 -2.27
CA SER A 60 13.34 -3.73 -1.26
C SER A 60 14.04 -4.92 -1.94
N THR A 61 15.31 -5.10 -1.67
CA THR A 61 16.10 -6.19 -2.22
C THR A 61 16.99 -6.84 -1.17
N ILE A 62 17.53 -8.01 -1.49
CA ILE A 62 18.46 -8.75 -0.63
C ILE A 62 19.52 -9.42 -1.51
N ASP A 63 20.73 -9.61 -0.96
CA ASP A 63 21.83 -10.25 -1.65
C ASP A 63 21.50 -11.71 -2.06
N ASP A 64 21.89 -12.08 -3.27
CA ASP A 64 21.64 -13.41 -3.84
C ASP A 64 22.25 -14.57 -3.04
N SER A 65 23.28 -14.30 -2.22
CA SER A 65 23.86 -15.29 -1.33
C SER A 65 22.85 -15.85 -0.33
N TYR A 66 21.93 -15.01 0.17
CA TYR A 66 20.85 -15.46 1.04
C TYR A 66 19.83 -16.31 0.29
N ARG A 67 19.49 -15.94 -0.95
CA ARG A 67 18.57 -16.72 -1.80
C ARG A 67 19.11 -18.10 -2.09
N LYS A 68 20.40 -18.20 -2.41
CA LYS A 68 21.09 -19.48 -2.64
C LYS A 68 21.18 -20.33 -1.37
N LYS A 69 21.39 -19.72 -0.21
CA LYS A 69 21.51 -20.41 1.07
C LYS A 69 20.17 -20.93 1.61
N TYR A 70 19.06 -20.21 1.35
CA TYR A 70 17.73 -20.52 1.86
C TYR A 70 16.69 -20.61 0.73
N PRO A 71 16.86 -21.48 -0.25
CA PRO A 71 16.03 -21.49 -1.46
C PRO A 71 14.54 -21.72 -1.17
N LYS A 72 14.19 -22.62 -0.24
CA LYS A 72 12.80 -22.87 0.16
C LYS A 72 12.13 -21.64 0.78
N LEU A 73 12.87 -20.87 1.59
CA LEU A 73 12.36 -19.65 2.18
C LEU A 73 12.01 -18.65 1.08
N PHE A 74 12.94 -18.40 0.16
CA PHE A 74 12.75 -17.39 -0.88
C PHE A 74 11.75 -17.79 -1.96
N GLU A 75 11.55 -19.07 -2.22
CA GLU A 75 10.45 -19.56 -3.05
C GLU A 75 9.09 -19.10 -2.49
N LEU A 76 8.85 -19.25 -1.18
CA LEU A 76 7.64 -18.82 -0.52
C LEU A 76 7.56 -17.28 -0.40
N VAL A 77 8.67 -16.64 -0.10
CA VAL A 77 8.77 -15.18 0.01
C VAL A 77 8.39 -14.50 -1.30
N ASP A 78 8.85 -15.01 -2.44
CA ASP A 78 8.54 -14.45 -3.75
C ASP A 78 7.05 -14.61 -4.13
N ILE A 79 6.39 -15.67 -3.63
CA ILE A 79 4.95 -15.89 -3.83
C ILE A 79 4.11 -14.88 -3.03
N VAL A 80 4.50 -14.56 -1.79
CA VAL A 80 3.69 -13.73 -0.90
C VAL A 80 4.04 -12.25 -0.94
N THR A 81 5.23 -11.90 -1.41
CA THR A 81 5.63 -10.49 -1.54
C THR A 81 4.73 -9.77 -2.55
N GLY A 82 4.21 -8.60 -2.16
CA GLY A 82 3.29 -7.82 -2.98
C GLY A 82 1.82 -8.22 -2.87
N VAL A 83 1.49 -9.31 -2.17
CA VAL A 83 0.09 -9.69 -1.93
C VAL A 83 -0.58 -8.62 -1.06
N VAL A 84 -1.77 -8.19 -1.47
CA VAL A 84 -2.58 -7.22 -0.70
C VAL A 84 -3.12 -7.88 0.56
N THR A 85 -2.83 -7.29 1.71
CA THR A 85 -3.28 -7.77 3.03
C THR A 85 -4.45 -6.99 3.58
N SER A 86 -4.52 -5.70 3.25
CA SER A 86 -5.63 -4.86 3.69
C SER A 86 -5.81 -3.68 2.73
N ILE A 87 -7.00 -3.12 2.80
CA ILE A 87 -7.40 -1.93 2.07
C ILE A 87 -7.67 -0.84 3.10
N GLY A 88 -7.20 0.37 2.83
CA GLY A 88 -7.42 1.53 3.67
C GLY A 88 -7.66 2.78 2.85
N SER A 89 -7.79 3.92 3.50
CA SER A 89 -7.77 5.23 2.86
C SER A 89 -6.41 5.92 3.05
N HIS A 90 -6.07 6.79 2.12
CA HIS A 90 -4.83 7.58 2.20
C HIS A 90 -4.99 8.67 3.28
N PRO A 91 -4.09 8.73 4.27
CA PRO A 91 -4.31 9.57 5.46
C PRO A 91 -4.35 11.08 5.18
N SER A 92 -3.76 11.54 4.10
CA SER A 92 -3.68 12.98 3.77
C SER A 92 -4.22 13.34 2.39
N GLY A 93 -4.56 12.35 1.57
CA GLY A 93 -5.00 12.57 0.20
C GLY A 93 -6.52 12.60 0.08
N VAL A 94 -7.07 13.72 -0.36
CA VAL A 94 -8.50 13.88 -0.64
C VAL A 94 -8.70 14.36 -2.06
N LEU A 95 -9.63 13.73 -2.77
CA LEU A 95 -10.15 14.25 -4.04
C LEU A 95 -11.22 15.30 -3.77
N VAL A 96 -11.12 16.40 -4.47
CA VAL A 96 -12.15 17.44 -4.49
C VAL A 96 -12.47 17.75 -5.94
N ALA A 97 -13.73 17.66 -6.33
CA ALA A 97 -14.17 17.88 -7.69
C ALA A 97 -15.42 18.77 -7.74
N ASP A 98 -15.63 19.43 -8.86
CA ASP A 98 -16.87 20.18 -9.18
C ASP A 98 -17.99 19.26 -9.70
N ARG A 99 -17.69 17.98 -9.92
CA ARG A 99 -18.53 16.93 -10.49
C ARG A 99 -18.58 15.70 -9.57
N ASP A 100 -19.49 14.79 -9.90
CA ASP A 100 -19.75 13.62 -9.08
C ASP A 100 -18.66 12.55 -9.26
N ILE A 101 -17.81 12.40 -8.23
CA ILE A 101 -16.75 11.41 -8.19
C ILE A 101 -17.32 9.98 -8.24
N TYR A 102 -18.46 9.74 -7.61
CA TYR A 102 -19.07 8.40 -7.56
C TYR A 102 -19.44 7.89 -8.95
N SER A 103 -20.04 8.72 -9.78
CA SER A 103 -20.45 8.32 -11.13
C SER A 103 -19.30 8.24 -12.12
N GLU A 104 -18.22 9.00 -11.91
CA GLU A 104 -17.08 9.02 -12.84
C GLU A 104 -15.98 8.02 -12.51
N LEU A 105 -15.66 7.85 -11.24
CA LEU A 105 -14.56 6.99 -10.79
C LEU A 105 -15.02 5.77 -9.98
N GLY A 106 -16.22 5.86 -9.40
CA GLY A 106 -16.69 4.89 -8.42
C GLY A 106 -16.13 5.16 -7.01
N CYS A 107 -16.95 4.88 -6.02
CA CYS A 107 -16.58 4.98 -4.61
C CYS A 107 -17.11 3.77 -3.84
N CYS A 108 -16.43 3.44 -2.77
CA CYS A 108 -16.90 2.48 -1.77
C CYS A 108 -16.83 3.11 -0.37
N TYR A 109 -17.44 2.45 0.60
CA TYR A 109 -17.27 2.79 2.01
C TYR A 109 -16.47 1.68 2.66
N LEU A 110 -15.40 2.05 3.34
CA LEU A 110 -14.65 1.10 4.14
C LEU A 110 -15.35 0.92 5.50
N LYS A 111 -15.10 -0.24 6.12
CA LYS A 111 -15.65 -0.50 7.45
C LYS A 111 -15.12 0.56 8.42
N ASP A 112 -16.03 1.10 9.21
CA ASP A 112 -15.74 2.13 10.24
C ASP A 112 -15.29 3.50 9.68
N ASP A 113 -15.35 3.70 8.36
CA ASP A 113 -15.07 4.99 7.72
C ASP A 113 -16.39 5.62 7.21
N PRO A 114 -16.76 6.82 7.72
CA PRO A 114 -18.00 7.50 7.30
C PRO A 114 -17.88 8.18 5.93
N TYR A 115 -16.68 8.29 5.38
CA TYR A 115 -16.42 9.00 4.14
C TYR A 115 -16.31 8.06 2.94
N PRO A 116 -16.74 8.50 1.74
CA PRO A 116 -16.55 7.72 0.53
C PRO A 116 -15.07 7.67 0.16
N VAL A 117 -14.62 6.48 -0.22
CA VAL A 117 -13.26 6.23 -0.69
C VAL A 117 -13.32 5.91 -2.18
N CYS A 118 -12.59 6.67 -3.01
CA CYS A 118 -12.44 6.40 -4.43
C CYS A 118 -11.75 5.06 -4.64
N VAL A 119 -12.28 4.22 -5.54
CA VAL A 119 -11.74 2.86 -5.78
C VAL A 119 -10.46 2.86 -6.61
N LEU A 120 -10.05 3.99 -7.17
CA LEU A 120 -8.78 4.14 -7.86
C LEU A 120 -7.69 4.60 -6.91
N ASN A 121 -6.51 4.00 -7.03
CA ASN A 121 -5.34 4.40 -6.26
C ASN A 121 -4.69 5.66 -6.84
N MET A 122 -3.68 6.16 -6.15
CA MET A 122 -3.00 7.40 -6.51
C MET A 122 -2.40 7.40 -7.93
N LYS A 123 -1.74 6.31 -8.33
CA LYS A 123 -1.11 6.19 -9.66
C LYS A 123 -2.15 6.21 -10.79
N GLU A 124 -3.28 5.56 -10.56
CA GLU A 124 -4.40 5.52 -11.50
C GLU A 124 -5.04 6.91 -11.64
N LEU A 125 -5.25 7.61 -10.53
CA LEU A 125 -5.80 8.96 -10.53
C LEU A 125 -4.88 9.96 -11.24
N ASP A 126 -3.58 9.89 -10.99
CA ASP A 126 -2.58 10.72 -11.68
C ASP A 126 -2.60 10.46 -13.20
N SER A 127 -2.72 9.20 -13.62
CA SER A 127 -2.80 8.84 -15.05
C SER A 127 -4.06 9.40 -15.75
N LEU A 128 -5.12 9.62 -14.99
CA LEU A 128 -6.38 10.21 -15.45
C LEU A 128 -6.46 11.72 -15.26
N ASN A 129 -5.37 12.36 -14.85
CA ASN A 129 -5.26 13.80 -14.56
C ASN A 129 -6.25 14.29 -13.46
N TRP A 130 -6.55 13.45 -12.48
CA TRP A 130 -7.27 13.86 -11.30
C TRP A 130 -6.34 14.49 -10.28
N VAL A 131 -6.76 15.62 -9.72
CA VAL A 131 -5.93 16.37 -8.76
C VAL A 131 -6.22 15.90 -7.35
N LYS A 132 -5.19 15.43 -6.67
CA LYS A 132 -5.20 15.16 -5.24
C LYS A 132 -4.86 16.43 -4.46
N TRP A 133 -5.61 16.68 -3.41
CA TRP A 133 -5.30 17.69 -2.41
C TRP A 133 -4.66 17.02 -1.19
N ASP A 134 -3.43 17.38 -0.90
CA ASP A 134 -2.76 16.94 0.33
C ASP A 134 -3.15 17.86 1.48
N VAL A 135 -3.96 17.32 2.39
CA VAL A 135 -4.35 18.01 3.61
C VAL A 135 -3.52 17.47 4.76
N LEU A 136 -2.42 18.15 5.03
CA LEU A 136 -1.59 17.87 6.20
C LEU A 136 -2.19 18.65 7.38
N GLY A 137 -2.69 17.89 8.35
CA GLY A 137 -3.18 18.41 9.61
C GLY A 137 -2.06 18.58 10.64
#